data_89e521a98c7f051b290316feaeff5eb3
#
_entry.id   89e521a98c7f051b290316feaeff5eb3
#
_cell.length_a   1.000
_cell.length_b   1.000
_cell.length_c   1.000
_cell.angle_alpha   90.00
_cell.angle_beta   90.00
_cell.angle_gamma   90.00
#
_symmetry.space_group_name_H-M   'P 1'
#
loop_
_entity.id
_entity.type
_entity.pdbx_description
1 polymer ?
#
loop_
_entity_poly.entity_id
_entity_poly.type
_entity_poly.pdbx_seq_one_letter_code
_entity_poly.pdbx_strand_id
1 'polypeptide(L)'
;HIGIDGLIKWQDNVGREFYYSVGFNATLARKKNGNVYGERFGNSWEQYRKSGQNRWSYVNWGYEVIGRFQTQEEIDAYPVIMNISNGSDRNKLVLPGDLIYKDQNGDGVINDYDSRPIGYAEGGLPYMTYGLNLACSYKGFDIAIDFAGAALQSFQRNWETKWPFQAGNTFNYMVEDRWHHEDPLDPSTPWVSGNYPALRPQSVNAWHVYCNNSTYWLTNAAYFRMKNLEIGYTIPQKITQKIAMQKFRVFFNGTNLFSIDNTSKFGLDPENSDTNGLGYPMVRVLTFGATITF
;
A
#
# COMPACT_ATOMS: atom_id res chain seq x y z
N HIS A 1 21.69 -2.29 7.95
CA HIS A 1 20.53 -1.41 8.20
C HIS A 1 21.00 -0.20 8.99
N ILE A 2 20.38 0.93 8.71
CA ILE A 2 20.60 2.18 9.44
C ILE A 2 19.22 2.61 9.93
N GLY A 3 19.12 2.89 11.24
CA GLY A 3 17.83 3.24 11.81
C GLY A 3 17.91 3.65 13.26
N ILE A 4 16.78 4.04 13.78
CA ILE A 4 16.55 4.38 15.18
C ILE A 4 15.24 3.75 15.61
N ASP A 5 15.20 3.22 16.81
CA ASP A 5 14.00 2.75 17.47
C ASP A 5 13.87 3.35 18.86
N GLY A 6 12.64 3.49 19.30
CA GLY A 6 12.34 4.06 20.60
C GLY A 6 11.03 3.51 21.17
N LEU A 7 10.97 3.45 22.50
CA LEU A 7 9.79 3.08 23.26
C LEU A 7 9.61 4.04 24.41
N ILE A 8 8.38 4.51 24.59
CA ILE A 8 7.96 5.31 25.73
C ILE A 8 6.75 4.62 26.34
N LYS A 9 6.81 4.37 27.65
CA LYS A 9 5.68 3.82 28.39
C LYS A 9 5.41 4.64 29.63
N TRP A 10 4.16 4.99 29.83
CA TRP A 10 3.67 5.60 31.03
C TRP A 10 2.59 4.71 31.67
N GLN A 11 2.65 4.54 32.96
CA GLN A 11 1.62 3.82 33.72
C GLN A 11 1.48 4.43 35.09
N ASP A 12 0.24 4.51 35.60
CA ASP A 12 -0.03 5.09 36.89
C ASP A 12 -1.35 4.55 37.47
N ASN A 13 -1.54 4.79 38.77
CA ASN A 13 -2.78 4.51 39.52
C ASN A 13 -3.38 5.82 40.01
N VAL A 14 -4.64 6.06 39.68
CA VAL A 14 -5.41 7.16 40.23
C VAL A 14 -6.29 6.65 41.35
N GLY A 15 -5.89 6.98 42.58
CA GLY A 15 -6.51 6.40 43.78
C GLY A 15 -6.18 4.90 43.93
N ARG A 16 -7.15 4.11 44.46
CA ARG A 16 -6.95 2.68 44.74
C ARG A 16 -7.55 1.74 43.69
N GLU A 17 -8.36 2.25 42.79
CA GLU A 17 -9.21 1.41 41.95
C GLU A 17 -9.01 1.62 40.46
N PHE A 18 -8.43 2.75 40.02
CA PHE A 18 -8.21 3.05 38.62
C PHE A 18 -6.72 2.94 38.25
N TYR A 19 -6.43 2.03 37.36
CA TYR A 19 -5.11 1.85 36.73
C TYR A 19 -5.19 2.22 35.25
N TYR A 20 -4.16 2.85 34.72
CA TYR A 20 -4.00 3.03 33.27
C TYR A 20 -2.55 2.89 32.82
N SER A 21 -2.36 2.51 31.57
CA SER A 21 -1.06 2.53 30.91
C SER A 21 -1.19 2.95 29.44
N VAL A 22 -0.20 3.71 28.98
CA VAL A 22 -0.03 4.14 27.59
C VAL A 22 1.38 3.81 27.17
N GLY A 23 1.53 3.02 26.13
CA GLY A 23 2.82 2.68 25.53
C GLY A 23 2.86 3.09 24.07
N PHE A 24 3.93 3.71 23.64
CA PHE A 24 4.18 4.04 22.24
C PHE A 24 5.57 3.56 21.86
N ASN A 25 5.68 2.86 20.75
CA ASN A 25 6.96 2.50 20.14
C ASN A 25 6.98 2.90 18.68
N ALA A 26 8.16 3.27 18.20
CA ALA A 26 8.37 3.56 16.78
C ALA A 26 9.78 3.14 16.36
N THR A 27 9.88 2.59 15.16
CA THR A 27 11.15 2.25 14.50
C THR A 27 11.19 2.94 13.15
N LEU A 28 12.28 3.64 12.87
CA LEU A 28 12.59 4.20 11.56
C LEU A 28 13.89 3.55 11.08
N ALA A 29 13.83 2.76 10.02
CA ALA A 29 14.99 2.04 9.52
C ALA A 29 14.99 1.92 8.00
N ARG A 30 16.19 1.96 7.41
CA ARG A 30 16.38 1.74 5.98
C ARG A 30 17.63 0.90 5.73
N LYS A 31 17.53 -0.01 4.77
CA LYS A 31 18.66 -0.84 4.34
C LYS A 31 19.51 -0.08 3.34
N LYS A 32 20.83 -0.07 3.57
CA LYS A 32 21.82 0.45 2.65
C LYS A 32 22.82 -0.64 2.30
N ASN A 33 23.14 -0.79 1.03
CA ASN A 33 24.22 -1.65 0.60
C ASN A 33 25.58 -1.01 0.98
N GLY A 34 26.53 -1.84 1.34
CA GLY A 34 27.90 -1.39 1.54
C GLY A 34 28.70 -1.42 0.22
N ASN A 35 29.95 -1.86 0.34
CA ASN A 35 30.82 -2.04 -0.81
C ASN A 35 30.39 -3.28 -1.61
N VAL A 36 30.20 -3.11 -2.91
CA VAL A 36 29.92 -4.17 -3.86
C VAL A 36 31.08 -4.25 -4.84
N TYR A 37 31.77 -5.38 -4.88
CA TYR A 37 32.95 -5.55 -5.71
C TYR A 37 32.60 -6.22 -7.04
N GLY A 38 33.34 -5.88 -8.09
CA GLY A 38 33.25 -6.55 -9.38
C GLY A 38 32.10 -6.08 -10.26
N GLU A 39 31.34 -5.07 -9.87
CA GLU A 39 30.30 -4.48 -10.73
C GLU A 39 30.93 -3.87 -11.98
N ARG A 40 30.38 -4.21 -13.16
CA ARG A 40 30.77 -3.64 -14.44
C ARG A 40 29.54 -3.15 -15.19
N PHE A 41 29.61 -1.97 -15.77
CA PHE A 41 28.51 -1.33 -16.47
C PHE A 41 28.96 -0.89 -17.86
N GLY A 42 28.07 -1.00 -18.84
CA GLY A 42 28.35 -0.58 -20.20
C GLY A 42 28.40 0.94 -20.37
N ASN A 43 27.70 1.66 -19.53
CA ASN A 43 27.65 3.13 -19.54
C ASN A 43 27.26 3.72 -18.17
N SER A 44 27.31 5.03 -18.05
CA SER A 44 27.01 5.77 -16.81
C SER A 44 25.55 5.64 -16.35
N TRP A 45 24.61 5.49 -17.28
CA TRP A 45 23.20 5.26 -16.96
C TRP A 45 22.97 3.88 -16.31
N GLU A 46 23.56 2.84 -16.87
CA GLU A 46 23.52 1.51 -16.25
C GLU A 46 24.15 1.53 -14.87
N GLN A 47 25.27 2.21 -14.70
CA GLN A 47 25.89 2.40 -13.39
C GLN A 47 24.95 3.12 -12.42
N TYR A 48 24.33 4.23 -12.86
CA TYR A 48 23.37 4.96 -12.04
C TYR A 48 22.19 4.09 -11.65
N ARG A 49 21.64 3.29 -12.54
CA ARG A 49 20.44 2.49 -12.30
C ARG A 49 20.72 1.20 -11.55
N LYS A 50 21.78 0.49 -11.86
CA LYS A 50 22.03 -0.88 -11.42
C LYS A 50 23.08 -1.02 -10.32
N SER A 51 23.98 -0.04 -10.13
CA SER A 51 25.01 -0.16 -9.10
C SER A 51 24.41 -0.28 -7.72
N GLY A 52 24.87 -1.28 -6.97
CA GLY A 52 24.58 -1.45 -5.56
C GLY A 52 25.50 -0.67 -4.62
N GLN A 53 26.61 -0.13 -5.13
CA GLN A 53 27.69 0.48 -4.36
C GLN A 53 27.19 1.67 -3.52
N ASN A 54 27.25 1.58 -2.19
CA ASN A 54 26.84 2.61 -1.22
C ASN A 54 25.41 3.13 -1.42
N ARG A 55 24.53 2.36 -2.03
CA ARG A 55 23.17 2.74 -2.39
C ARG A 55 22.14 2.20 -1.39
N TRP A 56 21.04 2.92 -1.24
CA TRP A 56 19.87 2.38 -0.56
C TRP A 56 19.32 1.19 -1.33
N SER A 57 19.02 0.11 -0.61
CA SER A 57 18.41 -1.09 -1.18
C SER A 57 16.94 -0.87 -1.51
N TYR A 58 16.41 -1.72 -2.39
CA TYR A 58 14.98 -1.75 -2.73
C TYR A 58 14.46 -0.41 -3.29
N VAL A 59 15.26 0.25 -4.12
CA VAL A 59 14.83 1.47 -4.81
C VAL A 59 13.75 1.10 -5.82
N ASN A 60 12.57 1.70 -5.69
CA ASN A 60 11.48 1.54 -6.65
C ASN A 60 11.71 2.47 -7.84
N TRP A 61 11.80 1.90 -9.04
CA TRP A 61 12.04 2.60 -10.28
C TRP A 61 10.77 2.68 -11.13
N GLY A 62 10.50 3.83 -11.70
CA GLY A 62 9.35 4.04 -12.57
C GLY A 62 9.35 5.40 -13.25
N TYR A 63 8.28 5.67 -13.98
CA TYR A 63 8.10 6.89 -14.74
C TYR A 63 7.28 7.93 -13.96
N GLU A 64 7.66 9.18 -14.09
CA GLU A 64 6.88 10.32 -13.57
C GLU A 64 5.74 10.62 -14.54
N VAL A 65 4.51 10.57 -14.06
CA VAL A 65 3.31 10.95 -14.84
C VAL A 65 3.07 12.43 -14.64
N ILE A 66 2.98 13.18 -15.75
CA ILE A 66 2.76 14.63 -15.75
C ILE A 66 1.36 15.03 -16.23
N GLY A 67 0.59 14.10 -16.77
CA GLY A 67 -0.76 14.36 -17.26
C GLY A 67 -1.38 13.15 -17.93
N ARG A 68 -2.47 13.40 -18.66
CA ARG A 68 -3.18 12.45 -19.50
C ARG A 68 -3.58 13.12 -20.80
N PHE A 69 -3.52 12.40 -21.88
CA PHE A 69 -4.07 12.84 -23.15
C PHE A 69 -5.58 13.02 -23.04
N GLN A 70 -6.08 14.16 -23.51
CA GLN A 70 -7.50 14.48 -23.48
C GLN A 70 -8.18 14.16 -24.82
N THR A 71 -7.48 14.35 -25.92
CA THR A 71 -8.03 14.17 -27.26
C THR A 71 -7.04 13.46 -28.20
N GLN A 72 -7.53 12.98 -29.33
CA GLN A 72 -6.69 12.37 -30.35
C GLN A 72 -5.76 13.39 -30.99
N GLU A 73 -6.24 14.63 -31.18
CA GLU A 73 -5.46 15.72 -31.76
C GLU A 73 -4.25 16.07 -30.87
N GLU A 74 -4.42 15.99 -29.53
CA GLU A 74 -3.30 16.18 -28.59
C GLU A 74 -2.26 15.08 -28.77
N ILE A 75 -2.68 13.82 -28.93
CA ILE A 75 -1.79 12.68 -29.16
C ILE A 75 -1.01 12.85 -30.47
N ASP A 76 -1.72 13.20 -31.54
CA ASP A 76 -1.14 13.35 -32.87
C ASP A 76 -0.13 14.51 -32.96
N ALA A 77 -0.39 15.57 -32.17
CA ALA A 77 0.50 16.73 -32.08
C ALA A 77 1.60 16.59 -31.02
N TYR A 78 1.59 15.51 -30.23
CA TYR A 78 2.52 15.38 -29.10
C TYR A 78 3.96 15.10 -29.58
N PRO A 79 4.93 15.95 -29.19
CA PRO A 79 6.28 15.89 -29.78
C PRO A 79 7.13 14.73 -29.27
N VAL A 80 6.72 14.11 -28.13
CA VAL A 80 7.49 13.03 -27.49
C VAL A 80 6.91 11.67 -27.88
N ILE A 81 7.77 10.76 -28.30
CA ILE A 81 7.39 9.39 -28.67
C ILE A 81 7.31 8.52 -27.42
N MET A 82 6.14 7.93 -27.19
CA MET A 82 5.90 7.00 -26.07
C MET A 82 6.42 5.59 -26.38
N ASN A 83 7.72 5.45 -26.63
CA ASN A 83 8.35 4.20 -27.04
C ASN A 83 9.08 3.52 -25.88
N ILE A 84 8.34 2.96 -24.94
CA ILE A 84 8.92 2.38 -23.70
C ILE A 84 9.55 1.00 -23.91
N SER A 85 9.23 0.29 -24.99
CA SER A 85 9.78 -1.05 -25.23
C SER A 85 9.92 -1.39 -26.72
N ASN A 86 10.94 -2.16 -27.04
CA ASN A 86 11.19 -2.83 -28.32
C ASN A 86 11.32 -1.93 -29.57
N GLY A 87 11.66 -0.65 -29.42
CA GLY A 87 11.93 0.23 -30.54
C GLY A 87 10.76 0.52 -31.49
N SER A 88 9.54 0.10 -31.14
CA SER A 88 8.37 0.41 -31.95
C SER A 88 7.70 1.71 -31.51
N ASP A 89 7.19 2.47 -32.48
CA ASP A 89 6.38 3.64 -32.21
C ASP A 89 5.06 3.24 -31.54
N ARG A 90 4.91 3.62 -30.28
CA ARG A 90 3.74 3.31 -29.45
C ARG A 90 2.65 4.37 -29.52
N ASN A 91 2.89 5.51 -30.13
CA ASN A 91 1.89 6.56 -30.20
C ASN A 91 0.65 6.11 -30.98
N LYS A 92 0.80 5.17 -31.91
CA LYS A 92 -0.34 4.54 -32.61
C LYS A 92 -1.29 3.75 -31.72
N LEU A 93 -0.82 3.34 -30.53
CA LEU A 93 -1.62 2.59 -29.54
C LEU A 93 -2.09 3.48 -28.38
N VAL A 94 -1.66 4.74 -28.35
CA VAL A 94 -2.06 5.71 -27.34
C VAL A 94 -3.48 6.18 -27.66
N LEU A 95 -4.30 6.30 -26.64
CA LEU A 95 -5.69 6.76 -26.72
C LEU A 95 -5.92 7.90 -25.74
N PRO A 96 -6.96 8.71 -25.95
CA PRO A 96 -7.41 9.64 -24.92
C PRO A 96 -7.60 8.95 -23.56
N GLY A 97 -7.14 9.59 -22.50
CA GLY A 97 -7.08 9.03 -21.16
C GLY A 97 -5.77 8.29 -20.80
N ASP A 98 -4.90 8.02 -21.75
CA ASP A 98 -3.60 7.43 -21.47
C ASP A 98 -2.64 8.42 -20.80
N LEU A 99 -1.67 7.86 -20.07
CA LEU A 99 -0.74 8.61 -19.25
C LEU A 99 0.33 9.30 -20.11
N ILE A 100 0.62 10.54 -19.77
CA ILE A 100 1.75 11.30 -20.32
C ILE A 100 2.92 11.16 -19.35
N TYR A 101 4.00 10.56 -19.79
CA TYR A 101 5.23 10.45 -19.01
C TYR A 101 6.16 11.62 -19.29
N LYS A 102 6.91 12.01 -18.28
CA LYS A 102 7.91 13.05 -18.37
C LYS A 102 9.15 12.53 -19.08
N ASP A 103 9.52 13.19 -20.15
CA ASP A 103 10.83 13.04 -20.77
C ASP A 103 11.88 13.67 -19.84
N GLN A 104 12.65 12.83 -19.17
CA GLN A 104 13.58 13.27 -18.12
C GLN A 104 14.93 13.72 -18.68
N ASN A 105 15.32 13.22 -19.84
CA ASN A 105 16.59 13.53 -20.48
C ASN A 105 16.45 14.50 -21.66
N GLY A 106 15.22 14.76 -22.14
CA GLY A 106 14.92 15.70 -23.19
C GLY A 106 15.26 15.18 -24.59
N ASP A 107 15.30 13.86 -24.78
CA ASP A 107 15.64 13.26 -26.08
C ASP A 107 14.45 13.07 -27.02
N GLY A 108 13.24 13.40 -26.55
CA GLY A 108 11.99 13.30 -27.31
C GLY A 108 11.43 11.88 -27.40
N VAL A 109 11.94 10.94 -26.62
CA VAL A 109 11.48 9.54 -26.61
C VAL A 109 11.38 9.00 -25.19
N ILE A 110 10.22 8.54 -24.78
CA ILE A 110 10.07 7.88 -23.48
C ILE A 110 10.63 6.45 -23.55
N ASN A 111 11.66 6.20 -22.76
CA ASN A 111 12.34 4.92 -22.68
C ASN A 111 12.94 4.69 -21.29
N ASP A 112 13.79 3.67 -21.12
CA ASP A 112 14.42 3.36 -19.85
C ASP A 112 15.23 4.52 -19.25
N TYR A 113 15.74 5.44 -20.08
CA TYR A 113 16.50 6.60 -19.61
C TYR A 113 15.65 7.65 -18.87
N ASP A 114 14.31 7.55 -18.95
CA ASP A 114 13.37 8.43 -18.23
C ASP A 114 12.92 7.86 -16.90
N SER A 115 13.26 6.62 -16.62
CA SER A 115 12.95 5.97 -15.35
C SER A 115 13.74 6.62 -14.19
N ARG A 116 13.07 6.90 -13.08
CA ARG A 116 13.65 7.52 -11.88
C ARG A 116 13.19 6.79 -10.62
N PRO A 117 13.89 6.95 -9.48
CA PRO A 117 13.38 6.51 -8.20
C PRO A 117 12.03 7.18 -7.89
N ILE A 118 11.00 6.38 -7.59
CA ILE A 118 9.66 6.85 -7.24
C ILE A 118 9.20 6.23 -5.92
N GLY A 119 8.47 7.00 -5.11
CA GLY A 119 7.91 6.52 -3.85
C GLY A 119 8.96 6.04 -2.84
N TYR A 120 8.54 5.08 -2.02
CA TYR A 120 9.38 4.44 -1.02
C TYR A 120 9.95 3.11 -1.53
N ALA A 121 10.39 2.22 -0.62
CA ALA A 121 11.02 0.97 -1.01
C ALA A 121 10.13 0.10 -1.90
N GLU A 122 10.75 -0.55 -2.88
CA GLU A 122 10.13 -1.61 -3.67
C GLU A 122 9.67 -2.76 -2.76
N GLY A 123 8.60 -3.47 -3.17
CA GLY A 123 8.05 -4.58 -2.41
C GLY A 123 7.25 -4.17 -1.17
N GLY A 124 6.86 -2.90 -1.07
CA GLY A 124 5.99 -2.44 0.01
C GLY A 124 6.63 -2.46 1.40
N LEU A 125 7.96 -2.38 1.48
CA LEU A 125 8.66 -2.36 2.76
C LEU A 125 8.57 -0.98 3.41
N PRO A 126 7.99 -0.85 4.63
CA PRO A 126 7.92 0.42 5.32
C PRO A 126 9.30 0.85 5.83
N TYR A 127 9.58 2.16 5.76
CA TYR A 127 10.73 2.70 6.48
C TYR A 127 10.41 3.00 7.94
N MET A 128 9.14 3.20 8.27
CA MET A 128 8.68 3.47 9.62
C MET A 128 7.57 2.48 10.02
N THR A 129 7.73 1.86 11.19
CA THR A 129 6.67 1.10 11.85
C THR A 129 6.43 1.67 13.25
N TYR A 130 5.21 1.62 13.74
CA TYR A 130 4.85 2.12 15.05
C TYR A 130 3.72 1.33 15.69
N GLY A 131 3.68 1.36 17.02
CA GLY A 131 2.64 0.76 17.81
C GLY A 131 2.18 1.67 18.93
N LEU A 132 0.90 1.57 19.29
CA LEU A 132 0.29 2.24 20.43
C LEU A 132 -0.47 1.21 21.24
N ASN A 133 -0.12 1.10 22.53
CA ASN A 133 -0.75 0.19 23.48
C ASN A 133 -1.45 1.01 24.56
N LEU A 134 -2.72 0.76 24.76
CA LEU A 134 -3.55 1.41 25.77
C LEU A 134 -4.15 0.34 26.68
N ALA A 135 -4.08 0.53 27.97
CA ALA A 135 -4.80 -0.31 28.90
C ALA A 135 -5.36 0.50 30.06
N CYS A 136 -6.51 0.11 30.55
CA CYS A 136 -7.05 0.64 31.78
C CYS A 136 -7.87 -0.41 32.55
N SER A 137 -7.94 -0.25 33.86
CA SER A 137 -8.83 -1.05 34.67
C SER A 137 -9.49 -0.23 35.78
N TYR A 138 -10.78 -0.52 36.04
CA TYR A 138 -11.57 0.14 37.06
C TYR A 138 -12.67 -0.76 37.57
N LYS A 139 -12.69 -0.99 38.90
CA LYS A 139 -13.76 -1.75 39.60
C LYS A 139 -14.16 -3.06 38.93
N GLY A 140 -13.17 -3.84 38.53
CA GLY A 140 -13.39 -5.14 37.88
C GLY A 140 -13.54 -5.07 36.36
N PHE A 141 -13.75 -3.91 35.74
CA PHE A 141 -13.64 -3.71 34.32
C PHE A 141 -12.17 -3.57 33.90
N ASP A 142 -11.79 -4.15 32.80
CA ASP A 142 -10.50 -3.97 32.17
C ASP A 142 -10.66 -3.83 30.67
N ILE A 143 -9.84 -2.94 30.07
CA ILE A 143 -9.78 -2.71 28.63
C ILE A 143 -8.30 -2.69 28.23
N ALA A 144 -7.98 -3.41 27.17
CA ALA A 144 -6.69 -3.35 26.51
C ALA A 144 -6.88 -3.15 25.01
N ILE A 145 -6.12 -2.23 24.43
CA ILE A 145 -6.20 -1.89 23.01
C ILE A 145 -4.79 -1.82 22.44
N ASP A 146 -4.53 -2.55 21.37
CA ASP A 146 -3.28 -2.50 20.63
C ASP A 146 -3.52 -1.99 19.21
N PHE A 147 -2.79 -0.96 18.86
CA PHE A 147 -2.70 -0.44 17.50
C PHE A 147 -1.32 -0.72 16.91
N ALA A 148 -1.30 -1.02 15.63
CA ALA A 148 -0.08 -1.07 14.83
C ALA A 148 -0.26 -0.24 13.57
N GLY A 149 0.84 0.31 13.09
CA GLY A 149 0.87 1.08 11.86
C GLY A 149 2.23 1.06 11.18
N ALA A 150 2.20 1.45 9.93
CA ALA A 150 3.39 1.72 9.16
C ALA A 150 3.23 3.02 8.37
N ALA A 151 4.34 3.67 8.10
CA ALA A 151 4.41 4.88 7.29
C ALA A 151 5.66 4.85 6.40
N LEU A 152 5.77 5.82 5.51
CA LEU A 152 6.86 5.87 4.54
C LEU A 152 6.93 4.54 3.76
N GLN A 153 5.77 4.12 3.27
CA GLN A 153 5.54 2.87 2.53
C GLN A 153 4.71 3.18 1.30
N SER A 154 5.03 2.53 0.18
CA SER A 154 4.24 2.62 -1.03
C SER A 154 4.12 1.26 -1.69
N PHE A 155 2.95 0.99 -2.28
CA PHE A 155 2.70 -0.15 -3.13
C PHE A 155 2.69 0.30 -4.59
N GLN A 156 3.48 -0.35 -5.42
CA GLN A 156 3.35 -0.28 -6.85
C GLN A 156 2.29 -1.29 -7.27
N ARG A 157 1.08 -0.83 -7.61
CA ARG A 157 0.05 -1.73 -8.13
C ARG A 157 0.57 -2.52 -9.31
N ASN A 158 0.27 -3.81 -9.38
CA ASN A 158 0.82 -4.72 -10.37
C ASN A 158 -0.21 -5.75 -10.83
N TRP A 159 0.00 -6.34 -12.00
CA TRP A 159 -0.81 -7.41 -12.59
C TRP A 159 -2.32 -7.09 -12.50
N GLU A 160 -3.10 -7.86 -11.75
CA GLU A 160 -4.56 -7.77 -11.65
C GLU A 160 -5.05 -6.39 -11.18
N THR A 161 -4.29 -5.71 -10.33
CA THR A 161 -4.64 -4.37 -9.83
C THR A 161 -4.27 -3.23 -10.79
N LYS A 162 -3.63 -3.55 -11.91
CA LYS A 162 -3.16 -2.60 -12.92
C LYS A 162 -3.60 -2.97 -14.34
N TRP A 163 -3.56 -4.24 -14.70
CA TRP A 163 -3.83 -4.72 -16.05
C TRP A 163 -5.25 -5.29 -16.15
N PRO A 164 -6.15 -4.66 -16.91
CA PRO A 164 -7.47 -5.22 -17.17
C PRO A 164 -7.39 -6.61 -17.78
N PHE A 165 -8.33 -7.46 -17.41
CA PHE A 165 -8.46 -8.84 -17.91
C PHE A 165 -7.27 -9.76 -17.63
N GLN A 166 -6.38 -9.38 -16.74
CA GLN A 166 -5.37 -10.30 -16.23
C GLN A 166 -6.07 -11.46 -15.52
N ALA A 167 -5.66 -12.70 -15.84
CA ALA A 167 -6.33 -13.90 -15.36
C ALA A 167 -7.85 -13.96 -15.66
N GLY A 168 -8.32 -13.24 -16.69
CA GLY A 168 -9.72 -13.23 -17.13
C GLY A 168 -10.66 -12.32 -16.34
N ASN A 169 -10.16 -11.57 -15.35
CA ASN A 169 -10.94 -10.69 -14.49
C ASN A 169 -10.47 -9.23 -14.57
N THR A 170 -11.35 -8.32 -14.13
CA THR A 170 -11.05 -6.90 -14.00
C THR A 170 -11.77 -6.36 -12.77
N PHE A 171 -11.10 -5.54 -11.98
CA PHE A 171 -11.70 -4.90 -10.82
C PHE A 171 -12.76 -3.87 -11.24
N ASN A 172 -13.87 -3.81 -10.49
CA ASN A 172 -14.98 -2.90 -10.78
C ASN A 172 -14.53 -1.43 -10.90
N TYR A 173 -13.64 -0.96 -10.04
CA TYR A 173 -13.14 0.42 -10.09
C TYR A 173 -12.45 0.78 -11.42
N MET A 174 -11.83 -0.21 -12.10
CA MET A 174 -11.24 0.00 -13.42
C MET A 174 -12.30 0.07 -14.53
N VAL A 175 -13.45 -0.55 -14.31
CA VAL A 175 -14.56 -0.57 -15.29
C VAL A 175 -15.45 0.65 -15.13
N GLU A 176 -15.80 0.98 -13.89
CA GLU A 176 -16.76 2.04 -13.58
C GLU A 176 -16.22 3.45 -13.82
N ASP A 177 -14.93 3.65 -13.61
CA ASP A 177 -14.28 4.97 -13.65
C ASP A 177 -13.14 5.03 -14.69
N ARG A 178 -13.40 4.43 -15.86
CA ARG A 178 -12.46 4.42 -16.99
C ARG A 178 -12.78 5.50 -18.02
N TRP A 179 -11.81 5.84 -18.82
CA TRP A 179 -12.03 6.49 -20.09
C TRP A 179 -12.73 5.53 -21.05
N HIS A 180 -13.80 5.98 -21.71
CA HIS A 180 -14.56 5.19 -22.67
C HIS A 180 -15.32 6.10 -23.65
N HIS A 181 -15.76 5.56 -24.76
CA HIS A 181 -16.72 6.26 -25.62
C HIS A 181 -18.09 6.34 -24.93
N GLU A 182 -18.88 7.38 -25.23
CA GLU A 182 -20.25 7.55 -24.71
C GLU A 182 -21.09 6.29 -24.99
N ASP A 183 -21.02 5.77 -26.23
CA ASP A 183 -21.44 4.40 -26.54
C ASP A 183 -20.19 3.51 -26.65
N PRO A 184 -19.95 2.59 -25.71
CA PRO A 184 -18.78 1.71 -25.76
C PRO A 184 -18.71 0.79 -27.00
N LEU A 185 -19.80 0.64 -27.74
CA LEU A 185 -19.88 -0.16 -28.97
C LEU A 185 -19.70 0.67 -30.25
N ASP A 186 -19.74 2.02 -30.13
CA ASP A 186 -19.55 2.93 -31.23
C ASP A 186 -18.34 3.87 -30.99
N PRO A 187 -17.18 3.56 -31.61
CA PRO A 187 -15.98 4.38 -31.45
C PRO A 187 -16.05 5.77 -32.09
N SER A 188 -17.15 6.11 -32.79
CA SER A 188 -17.37 7.45 -33.33
C SER A 188 -17.95 8.41 -32.32
N THR A 189 -18.47 7.92 -31.19
CA THR A 189 -19.03 8.76 -30.13
C THR A 189 -17.92 9.47 -29.32
N PRO A 190 -18.22 10.61 -28.68
CA PRO A 190 -17.25 11.33 -27.87
C PRO A 190 -16.64 10.50 -26.75
N TRP A 191 -15.44 10.85 -26.34
CA TRP A 191 -14.82 10.28 -25.16
C TRP A 191 -15.41 10.85 -23.87
N VAL A 192 -15.68 9.96 -22.93
CA VAL A 192 -16.07 10.27 -21.54
C VAL A 192 -14.85 10.02 -20.65
N SER A 193 -14.49 11.04 -19.87
CA SER A 193 -13.31 10.97 -18.99
C SER A 193 -13.56 10.14 -17.74
N GLY A 194 -12.50 9.49 -17.25
CA GLY A 194 -12.46 8.74 -16.00
C GLY A 194 -11.08 8.80 -15.34
N ASN A 195 -10.95 8.19 -14.18
CA ASN A 195 -9.66 8.11 -13.48
C ASN A 195 -8.74 7.02 -14.03
N TYR A 196 -9.27 6.05 -14.78
CA TYR A 196 -8.51 4.95 -15.36
C TYR A 196 -8.46 5.07 -16.89
N PRO A 197 -7.34 4.63 -17.51
CA PRO A 197 -7.28 4.51 -18.96
C PRO A 197 -8.37 3.61 -19.52
N ALA A 198 -8.63 3.73 -20.81
CA ALA A 198 -9.57 2.85 -21.52
C ALA A 198 -9.13 1.38 -21.40
N LEU A 199 -10.10 0.48 -21.22
CA LEU A 199 -9.85 -0.95 -21.14
C LEU A 199 -9.28 -1.47 -22.47
N ARG A 200 -8.29 -2.34 -22.37
CA ARG A 200 -7.65 -3.02 -23.50
C ARG A 200 -7.55 -4.51 -23.27
N PRO A 201 -7.50 -5.33 -24.32
CA PRO A 201 -7.26 -6.76 -24.20
C PRO A 201 -5.95 -7.06 -23.47
N GLN A 202 -5.91 -8.17 -22.74
CA GLN A 202 -4.71 -8.62 -22.02
C GLN A 202 -3.46 -8.70 -22.91
N SER A 203 -3.63 -9.10 -24.16
CA SER A 203 -2.52 -9.17 -25.13
C SER A 203 -1.80 -7.84 -25.37
N VAL A 204 -2.44 -6.72 -25.07
CA VAL A 204 -1.88 -5.37 -25.21
C VAL A 204 -1.28 -4.86 -23.89
N ASN A 205 -1.80 -5.31 -22.75
CA ASN A 205 -1.47 -4.76 -21.44
C ASN A 205 0.02 -4.88 -21.08
N ALA A 206 0.64 -6.04 -21.34
CA ALA A 206 1.98 -6.35 -20.83
C ALA A 206 3.08 -5.39 -21.36
N TRP A 207 2.83 -4.66 -22.42
CA TRP A 207 3.81 -3.80 -23.07
C TRP A 207 3.23 -2.45 -23.54
N HIS A 208 1.99 -2.17 -23.18
CA HIS A 208 1.38 -0.86 -23.41
C HIS A 208 1.96 0.21 -22.47
N VAL A 209 2.08 1.45 -22.95
CA VAL A 209 2.70 2.55 -22.21
C VAL A 209 2.06 2.79 -20.83
N TYR A 210 0.75 2.66 -20.67
CA TYR A 210 0.09 2.89 -19.38
C TYR A 210 0.33 1.78 -18.35
N CYS A 211 0.84 0.63 -18.75
CA CYS A 211 1.09 -0.51 -17.86
C CYS A 211 2.45 -0.46 -17.15
N ASN A 212 3.31 0.49 -17.48
CA ASN A 212 4.61 0.59 -16.84
C ASN A 212 4.51 1.10 -15.40
N ASN A 213 5.52 0.76 -14.60
CA ASN A 213 5.62 1.29 -13.25
C ASN A 213 5.75 2.81 -13.31
N SER A 214 4.89 3.50 -12.60
CA SER A 214 4.82 4.95 -12.63
C SER A 214 4.22 5.52 -11.36
N THR A 215 4.34 6.82 -11.19
CA THR A 215 3.74 7.54 -10.07
C THR A 215 2.22 7.41 -10.03
N TYR A 216 1.56 7.14 -11.16
CA TYR A 216 0.12 6.90 -11.24
C TYR A 216 -0.31 5.58 -10.57
N TRP A 217 0.45 4.51 -10.78
CA TRP A 217 0.17 3.22 -10.18
C TRP A 217 0.73 3.06 -8.76
N LEU A 218 1.44 4.07 -8.29
CA LEU A 218 2.01 4.09 -6.95
C LEU A 218 0.94 4.51 -5.94
N THR A 219 0.74 3.71 -4.91
CA THR A 219 -0.24 3.95 -3.85
C THR A 219 0.49 4.14 -2.52
N ASN A 220 0.14 5.19 -1.77
CA ASN A 220 0.59 5.32 -0.39
C ASN A 220 -0.02 4.20 0.46
N ALA A 221 0.83 3.33 1.00
CA ALA A 221 0.42 2.17 1.79
C ALA A 221 0.58 2.41 3.31
N ALA A 222 0.72 3.65 3.74
CA ALA A 222 0.68 3.97 5.16
C ALA A 222 -0.66 3.56 5.77
N TYR A 223 -0.62 3.01 6.98
CA TYR A 223 -1.82 2.57 7.67
C TYR A 223 -1.73 2.73 9.19
N PHE A 224 -2.89 2.75 9.82
CA PHE A 224 -3.09 2.66 11.26
C PHE A 224 -4.24 1.68 11.54
N ARG A 225 -3.95 0.59 12.24
CA ARG A 225 -4.90 -0.52 12.45
C ARG A 225 -5.06 -0.84 13.93
N MET A 226 -6.29 -1.03 14.36
CA MET A 226 -6.58 -1.65 15.65
C MET A 226 -6.37 -3.16 15.53
N LYS A 227 -5.25 -3.65 16.09
CA LYS A 227 -4.86 -5.06 16.03
C LYS A 227 -5.66 -5.90 17.03
N ASN A 228 -5.78 -5.42 18.26
CA ASN A 228 -6.52 -6.10 19.30
C ASN A 228 -7.32 -5.09 20.12
N LEU A 229 -8.50 -5.50 20.51
CA LEU A 229 -9.30 -4.91 21.56
C LEU A 229 -9.76 -6.02 22.50
N GLU A 230 -9.43 -5.91 23.76
CA GLU A 230 -10.02 -6.78 24.78
C GLU A 230 -10.76 -5.94 25.82
N ILE A 231 -11.99 -6.33 26.12
CA ILE A 231 -12.82 -5.75 27.19
C ILE A 231 -13.23 -6.88 28.11
N GLY A 232 -12.84 -6.78 29.35
CA GLY A 232 -13.15 -7.79 30.38
C GLY A 232 -13.90 -7.23 31.57
N TYR A 233 -14.61 -8.11 32.25
CA TYR A 233 -15.20 -7.83 33.53
C TYR A 233 -14.99 -8.98 34.51
N THR A 234 -14.31 -8.72 35.61
CA THR A 234 -14.11 -9.65 36.69
C THR A 234 -15.21 -9.45 37.74
N ILE A 235 -16.01 -10.48 37.92
CA ILE A 235 -17.12 -10.46 38.89
C ILE A 235 -16.54 -10.35 40.30
N PRO A 236 -17.11 -9.47 41.16
CA PRO A 236 -16.64 -9.29 42.53
C PRO A 236 -16.61 -10.60 43.33
N GLN A 237 -15.53 -10.82 44.04
CA GLN A 237 -15.27 -12.05 44.78
C GLN A 237 -16.39 -12.38 45.79
N LYS A 238 -17.05 -11.36 46.37
CA LYS A 238 -18.23 -11.54 47.28
C LYS A 238 -19.39 -12.31 46.62
N ILE A 239 -19.47 -12.29 45.27
CA ILE A 239 -20.49 -13.02 44.52
C ILE A 239 -19.97 -14.41 44.18
N THR A 240 -18.74 -14.52 43.67
CA THR A 240 -18.17 -15.78 43.16
C THR A 240 -17.92 -16.79 44.29
N GLN A 241 -17.57 -16.35 45.49
CA GLN A 241 -17.39 -17.21 46.67
C GLN A 241 -18.67 -17.96 47.06
N LYS A 242 -19.85 -17.43 46.76
CA LYS A 242 -21.13 -18.11 47.05
C LYS A 242 -21.32 -19.40 46.24
N ILE A 243 -20.59 -19.54 45.15
CA ILE A 243 -20.61 -20.67 44.20
C ILE A 243 -19.27 -21.38 44.13
N ALA A 244 -18.48 -21.27 45.22
CA ALA A 244 -17.15 -21.90 45.36
C ALA A 244 -16.14 -21.56 44.27
N MET A 245 -16.26 -20.37 43.67
CA MET A 245 -15.29 -19.87 42.65
C MET A 245 -14.44 -18.76 43.29
N GLN A 246 -13.13 -18.82 43.08
CA GLN A 246 -12.19 -17.78 43.50
C GLN A 246 -12.24 -16.57 42.58
N LYS A 247 -12.33 -16.80 41.25
CA LYS A 247 -12.39 -15.74 40.23
C LYS A 247 -13.28 -16.16 39.07
N PHE A 248 -14.10 -15.24 38.60
CA PHE A 248 -14.84 -15.39 37.34
C PHE A 248 -14.72 -14.11 36.53
N ARG A 249 -14.12 -14.21 35.35
CA ARG A 249 -13.98 -13.10 34.41
C ARG A 249 -14.63 -13.48 33.09
N VAL A 250 -15.45 -12.58 32.54
CA VAL A 250 -15.99 -12.66 31.20
C VAL A 250 -15.27 -11.64 30.34
N PHE A 251 -15.06 -11.95 29.07
CA PHE A 251 -14.37 -11.03 28.17
C PHE A 251 -14.87 -11.13 26.74
N PHE A 252 -14.70 -10.02 26.01
CA PHE A 252 -14.82 -9.89 24.58
C PHE A 252 -13.45 -9.54 24.02
N ASN A 253 -13.03 -10.22 22.98
CA ASN A 253 -11.83 -9.90 22.22
C ASN A 253 -12.17 -9.69 20.74
N GLY A 254 -11.61 -8.64 20.15
CA GLY A 254 -11.73 -8.35 18.73
C GLY A 254 -10.36 -8.12 18.10
N THR A 255 -10.10 -8.78 16.97
CA THR A 255 -8.85 -8.64 16.23
C THR A 255 -9.09 -7.98 14.86
N ASN A 256 -8.22 -7.07 14.46
CA ASN A 256 -8.27 -6.34 13.17
C ASN A 256 -9.62 -5.63 12.96
N LEU A 257 -10.14 -4.93 14.00
CA LEU A 257 -11.49 -4.36 13.98
C LEU A 257 -11.66 -3.26 12.94
N PHE A 258 -10.66 -2.42 12.76
CA PHE A 258 -10.63 -1.42 11.67
C PHE A 258 -9.20 -1.08 11.24
N SER A 259 -9.07 -0.55 10.04
CA SER A 259 -7.85 0.01 9.47
C SER A 259 -8.16 1.37 8.84
N ILE A 260 -7.26 2.30 9.00
CA ILE A 260 -7.25 3.57 8.28
C ILE A 260 -6.08 3.48 7.31
N ASP A 261 -6.36 3.39 6.02
CA ASP A 261 -5.37 3.23 4.96
C ASP A 261 -5.91 3.70 3.60
N ASN A 262 -5.05 3.73 2.57
CA ASN A 262 -5.41 4.08 1.21
C ASN A 262 -5.39 2.90 0.24
N THR A 263 -5.12 1.69 0.71
CA THR A 263 -4.94 0.50 -0.13
C THR A 263 -6.20 -0.35 -0.23
N SER A 264 -7.02 -0.34 0.81
CA SER A 264 -8.27 -1.11 0.91
C SER A 264 -9.26 -0.84 -0.22
N LYS A 265 -9.30 0.38 -0.75
CA LYS A 265 -10.12 0.74 -1.93
C LYS A 265 -9.73 0.01 -3.22
N PHE A 266 -8.53 -0.57 -3.27
CA PHE A 266 -8.05 -1.39 -4.37
C PHE A 266 -8.10 -2.89 -4.06
N GLY A 267 -8.71 -3.29 -2.93
CA GLY A 267 -8.71 -4.67 -2.48
C GLY A 267 -7.36 -5.15 -1.91
N LEU A 268 -6.44 -4.21 -1.61
CA LEU A 268 -5.11 -4.51 -1.08
C LEU A 268 -5.09 -4.29 0.44
N ASP A 269 -4.42 -5.18 1.17
CA ASP A 269 -4.14 -5.01 2.58
C ASP A 269 -2.75 -4.39 2.78
N PRO A 270 -2.61 -3.28 3.54
CA PRO A 270 -1.34 -2.57 3.68
C PRO A 270 -0.28 -3.35 4.46
N GLU A 271 -0.65 -4.39 5.21
CA GLU A 271 0.29 -5.30 5.89
C GLU A 271 0.74 -6.47 5.01
N ASN A 272 0.03 -6.70 3.91
CA ASN A 272 0.39 -7.74 2.96
C ASN A 272 1.18 -7.10 1.80
N SER A 273 2.39 -7.61 1.54
CA SER A 273 3.23 -7.14 0.43
C SER A 273 2.70 -7.54 -0.97
N ASP A 274 1.59 -8.26 -1.05
CA ASP A 274 0.96 -8.60 -2.31
C ASP A 274 0.29 -7.37 -2.93
N THR A 275 0.87 -6.88 -4.01
CA THR A 275 0.37 -5.74 -4.78
C THR A 275 -0.51 -6.13 -5.96
N ASN A 276 -0.75 -7.43 -6.13
CA ASN A 276 -1.58 -7.99 -7.19
C ASN A 276 -3.06 -8.12 -6.78
N GLY A 277 -3.34 -8.10 -5.46
CA GLY A 277 -4.70 -8.30 -4.93
C GLY A 277 -5.11 -9.78 -4.83
N LEU A 278 -4.17 -10.71 -4.91
CA LEU A 278 -4.40 -12.15 -4.79
C LEU A 278 -4.14 -12.68 -3.38
N GLY A 279 -3.52 -11.87 -2.53
CA GLY A 279 -3.22 -12.23 -1.15
C GLY A 279 -4.49 -12.35 -0.31
N TYR A 280 -4.50 -13.32 0.61
CA TYR A 280 -5.62 -13.47 1.53
C TYR A 280 -5.70 -12.27 2.47
N PRO A 281 -6.82 -11.54 2.54
CA PRO A 281 -6.95 -10.34 3.37
C PRO A 281 -6.93 -10.70 4.87
N MET A 282 -6.46 -9.76 5.69
CA MET A 282 -6.52 -9.90 7.14
C MET A 282 -7.98 -9.99 7.62
N VAL A 283 -8.29 -11.10 8.28
CA VAL A 283 -9.65 -11.33 8.79
C VAL A 283 -9.91 -10.58 10.09
N ARG A 284 -11.15 -10.14 10.26
CA ARG A 284 -11.66 -9.66 11.52
C ARG A 284 -12.17 -10.86 12.33
N VAL A 285 -11.71 -10.96 13.59
CA VAL A 285 -12.14 -12.04 14.49
C VAL A 285 -12.77 -11.43 15.71
N LEU A 286 -13.92 -11.96 16.11
CA LEU A 286 -14.64 -11.59 17.34
C LEU A 286 -14.76 -12.83 18.22
N THR A 287 -14.31 -12.74 19.45
CA THR A 287 -14.30 -13.85 20.40
C THR A 287 -14.95 -13.42 21.73
N PHE A 288 -15.82 -14.27 22.24
CA PHE A 288 -16.37 -14.14 23.59
C PHE A 288 -15.86 -15.30 24.43
N GLY A 289 -15.45 -15.02 25.64
CA GLY A 289 -14.91 -16.03 26.53
C GLY A 289 -15.15 -15.77 27.98
N ALA A 290 -14.91 -16.80 28.78
CA ALA A 290 -14.96 -16.72 30.27
C ALA A 290 -13.77 -17.49 30.84
N THR A 291 -13.19 -16.96 31.94
CA THR A 291 -12.17 -17.62 32.74
C THR A 291 -12.70 -17.84 34.13
N ILE A 292 -12.63 -19.09 34.60
CA ILE A 292 -13.06 -19.49 35.93
C ILE A 292 -11.85 -20.07 36.66
N THR A 293 -11.68 -19.64 37.93
CA THR A 293 -10.70 -20.20 38.88
C THR A 293 -11.44 -20.69 40.11
N PHE A 294 -11.17 -21.93 40.53
CA PHE A 294 -11.74 -22.56 41.68
C PHE A 294 -10.79 -22.53 42.87
#